data_561a307a0f70a13abc0ef69d84538f4f
#
_entry.id   561a307a0f70a13abc0ef69d84538f4f
#
_cell.length_a   1.000
_cell.length_b   1.000
_cell.length_c   1.000
_cell.angle_alpha   90.00
_cell.angle_beta   90.00
_cell.angle_gamma   90.00
#
_symmetry.space_group_name_H-M   'P 1'
#
loop_
_entity.id
_entity.type
_entity.pdbx_description
1 polymer ?
#
loop_
_entity_poly.entity_id
_entity_poly.type
_entity_poly.pdbx_seq_one_letter_code
_entity_poly.pdbx_strand_id
1 'polypeptide(L)'
;MIDVSNLYQNRYGKKTDQNFSKIDITPLINSIISRASVRKFSKKNISKELLTLLLTAAQSAPSKSNLQQYSIMVIQNQSLKNEISKLIGDTKWALTAPVFLLFLADIRRNIKITNHKGYNHKNNNVDTFMNGVID
;
A
#
# COMPACT_ATOMS: atom_id res chain seq x y z
N MET A 1 -22.64 12.40 13.94
CA MET A 1 -23.08 11.95 12.60
C MET A 1 -22.11 12.55 11.58
N ILE A 2 -21.59 11.73 10.67
CA ILE A 2 -20.63 12.20 9.65
C ILE A 2 -21.42 12.88 8.54
N ASP A 3 -21.07 14.13 8.20
CA ASP A 3 -21.74 14.86 7.12
C ASP A 3 -21.17 14.41 5.75
N VAL A 4 -21.95 13.61 5.05
CA VAL A 4 -21.58 13.05 3.74
C VAL A 4 -21.47 14.14 2.68
N SER A 5 -22.30 15.18 2.75
CA SER A 5 -22.27 16.28 1.78
C SER A 5 -20.96 17.07 1.89
N ASN A 6 -20.48 17.29 3.11
CA ASN A 6 -19.18 17.92 3.35
C ASN A 6 -18.02 17.02 2.87
N LEU A 7 -18.09 15.71 3.09
CA LEU A 7 -17.09 14.77 2.55
C LEU A 7 -17.04 14.84 1.03
N TYR A 8 -18.19 14.83 0.37
CA TYR A 8 -18.29 14.95 -1.09
C TYR A 8 -17.67 16.26 -1.58
N GLN A 9 -18.06 17.39 -0.95
CA GLN A 9 -17.52 18.69 -1.32
C GLN A 9 -16.01 18.78 -1.14
N ASN A 10 -15.49 18.25 -0.03
CA ASN A 10 -14.04 18.21 0.21
C ASN A 10 -13.31 17.35 -0.80
N ARG A 11 -13.91 16.26 -1.25
CA ARG A 11 -13.30 15.34 -2.23
C ARG A 11 -13.27 15.89 -3.63
N TYR A 12 -14.38 16.53 -4.07
CA TYR A 12 -14.59 16.92 -5.46
C TYR A 12 -14.55 18.43 -5.71
N GLY A 13 -14.41 19.24 -4.67
CA GLY A 13 -14.39 20.72 -4.77
C GLY A 13 -15.72 21.36 -5.17
N LYS A 14 -16.81 20.61 -5.19
CA LYS A 14 -18.15 21.08 -5.57
C LYS A 14 -19.24 20.46 -4.70
N LYS A 15 -20.34 21.18 -4.54
CA LYS A 15 -21.54 20.66 -3.88
C LYS A 15 -22.20 19.59 -4.74
N THR A 16 -22.98 18.73 -4.12
CA THR A 16 -23.80 17.71 -4.79
C THR A 16 -25.27 18.03 -4.61
N ASP A 17 -26.07 17.70 -5.62
CA ASP A 17 -27.55 17.77 -5.57
C ASP A 17 -28.13 16.49 -4.94
N GLN A 18 -27.31 15.49 -4.65
CA GLN A 18 -27.74 14.25 -4.03
C GLN A 18 -28.06 14.46 -2.53
N ASN A 19 -29.17 13.89 -2.11
CA ASN A 19 -29.60 13.92 -0.70
C ASN A 19 -29.06 12.67 0.03
N PHE A 20 -28.06 12.88 0.87
CA PHE A 20 -27.44 11.82 1.69
C PHE A 20 -28.01 11.73 3.12
N SER A 21 -29.07 12.50 3.47
CA SER A 21 -29.59 12.60 4.84
C SER A 21 -30.05 11.26 5.44
N LYS A 22 -30.38 10.27 4.59
CA LYS A 22 -30.81 8.94 4.98
C LYS A 22 -29.71 7.88 4.93
N ILE A 23 -28.46 8.28 4.59
CA ILE A 23 -27.34 7.36 4.48
C ILE A 23 -26.48 7.48 5.73
N ASP A 24 -26.43 6.43 6.50
CA ASP A 24 -25.47 6.30 7.61
C ASP A 24 -24.20 5.65 7.10
N ILE A 25 -23.08 6.41 7.13
CA ILE A 25 -21.80 5.91 6.65
C ILE A 25 -20.94 5.36 7.79
N THR A 26 -20.39 4.20 7.57
CA THR A 26 -19.48 3.56 8.50
C THR A 26 -18.14 4.34 8.60
N PRO A 27 -17.39 4.19 9.71
CA PRO A 27 -16.03 4.76 9.81
C PRO A 27 -15.10 4.33 8.66
N LEU A 28 -15.29 3.12 8.12
CA LEU A 28 -14.54 2.61 6.98
C LEU A 28 -14.81 3.44 5.71
N ILE A 29 -16.07 3.68 5.38
CA ILE A 29 -16.46 4.49 4.21
C ILE A 29 -15.93 5.92 4.37
N ASN A 30 -16.07 6.50 5.57
CA ASN A 30 -15.47 7.81 5.87
C ASN A 30 -13.96 7.84 5.61
N SER A 31 -13.21 6.84 6.09
CA SER A 31 -11.76 6.73 5.87
C SER A 31 -11.41 6.64 4.39
N ILE A 32 -12.18 5.88 3.60
CA ILE A 32 -11.95 5.74 2.15
C ILE A 32 -12.17 7.07 1.43
N ILE A 33 -13.28 7.76 1.72
CA ILE A 33 -13.62 9.03 1.04
C ILE A 33 -12.66 10.15 1.44
N SER A 34 -12.29 10.24 2.72
CA SER A 34 -11.43 11.30 3.26
C SER A 34 -9.94 11.08 2.99
N ARG A 35 -9.55 9.91 2.47
CA ARG A 35 -8.14 9.58 2.20
C ARG A 35 -7.51 10.59 1.24
N ALA A 36 -6.37 11.14 1.61
CA ALA A 36 -5.55 12.00 0.79
C ALA A 36 -4.08 11.55 0.84
N SER A 37 -3.29 11.96 -0.17
CA SER A 37 -1.84 11.76 -0.15
C SER A 37 -1.21 12.64 0.93
N VAL A 38 -0.55 12.02 1.90
CA VAL A 38 0.17 12.72 2.97
C VAL A 38 1.66 12.66 2.68
N ARG A 39 2.32 13.84 2.71
CA ARG A 39 3.76 13.98 2.46
C ARG A 39 4.50 14.66 3.61
N LYS A 40 3.82 14.84 4.75
CA LYS A 40 4.39 15.38 5.98
C LYS A 40 4.19 14.36 7.09
N PHE A 41 5.29 13.81 7.57
CA PHE A 41 5.29 12.73 8.56
C PHE A 41 5.79 13.23 9.91
N SER A 42 5.25 12.64 10.99
CA SER A 42 5.77 12.81 12.33
C SER A 42 7.13 12.11 12.45
N LYS A 43 8.02 12.66 13.28
CA LYS A 43 9.28 12.00 13.65
C LYS A 43 9.10 10.87 14.67
N LYS A 44 7.87 10.63 15.14
CA LYS A 44 7.57 9.60 16.13
C LYS A 44 7.80 8.21 15.51
N ASN A 45 8.61 7.41 16.17
CA ASN A 45 8.84 6.03 15.75
C ASN A 45 7.56 5.20 15.80
N ILE A 46 7.43 4.28 14.87
CA ILE A 46 6.36 3.29 14.84
C ILE A 46 6.77 2.12 15.72
N SER A 47 5.90 1.69 16.65
CA SER A 47 6.18 0.51 17.48
C SER A 47 6.21 -0.77 16.64
N LYS A 48 6.88 -1.80 17.14
CA LYS A 48 6.95 -3.11 16.46
C LYS A 48 5.56 -3.72 16.29
N GLU A 49 4.70 -3.58 17.29
CA GLU A 49 3.32 -4.09 17.29
C GLU A 49 2.49 -3.40 16.21
N LEU A 50 2.58 -2.06 16.12
CA LEU A 50 1.87 -1.30 15.08
C LEU A 50 2.39 -1.65 13.68
N LEU A 51 3.71 -1.78 13.51
CA LEU A 51 4.30 -2.20 12.25
C LEU A 51 3.81 -3.59 11.85
N THR A 52 3.79 -4.53 12.79
CA THR A 52 3.26 -5.89 12.56
C THR A 52 1.79 -5.85 12.12
N LEU A 53 0.96 -5.04 12.80
CA LEU A 53 -0.44 -4.88 12.44
C LEU A 53 -0.61 -4.32 11.02
N LEU A 54 0.18 -3.32 10.65
CA LEU A 54 0.16 -2.72 9.30
C LEU A 54 0.57 -3.75 8.22
N LEU A 55 1.59 -4.56 8.48
CA LEU A 55 2.01 -5.63 7.57
C LEU A 55 0.95 -6.71 7.46
N THR A 56 0.30 -7.09 8.56
CA THR A 56 -0.82 -8.03 8.56
C THR A 56 -1.98 -7.50 7.71
N ALA A 57 -2.33 -6.22 7.86
CA ALA A 57 -3.36 -5.59 7.04
C ALA A 57 -3.00 -5.59 5.55
N ALA A 58 -1.74 -5.30 5.20
CA ALA A 58 -1.26 -5.35 3.82
C ALA A 58 -1.34 -6.78 3.25
N GLN A 59 -0.95 -7.79 4.04
CA GLN A 59 -1.02 -9.20 3.64
C GLN A 59 -2.45 -9.76 3.55
N SER A 60 -3.43 -9.07 4.12
CA SER A 60 -4.84 -9.46 4.03
C SER A 60 -5.48 -9.05 2.70
N ALA A 61 -4.79 -8.28 1.87
CA ALA A 61 -5.28 -7.93 0.54
C ALA A 61 -5.41 -9.20 -0.33
N PRO A 62 -6.45 -9.29 -1.17
CA PRO A 62 -6.56 -10.38 -2.12
C PRO A 62 -5.41 -10.35 -3.13
N SER A 63 -4.89 -11.51 -3.48
CA SER A 63 -3.86 -11.67 -4.49
C SER A 63 -4.34 -12.59 -5.61
N LYS A 64 -3.85 -12.37 -6.84
CA LYS A 64 -4.24 -13.17 -8.00
C LYS A 64 -3.97 -14.66 -7.75
N SER A 65 -5.01 -15.48 -7.82
CA SER A 65 -4.95 -16.94 -7.60
C SER A 65 -4.31 -17.33 -6.25
N ASN A 66 -4.29 -16.41 -5.29
CA ASN A 66 -3.62 -16.56 -3.99
C ASN A 66 -2.12 -16.90 -4.10
N LEU A 67 -1.47 -16.44 -5.17
CA LEU A 67 -0.06 -16.72 -5.40
C LEU A 67 0.88 -15.82 -4.58
N GLN A 68 0.36 -14.68 -4.07
CA GLN A 68 1.11 -13.75 -3.22
C GLN A 68 2.49 -13.39 -3.80
N GLN A 69 2.49 -12.93 -5.04
CA GLN A 69 3.71 -12.66 -5.83
C GLN A 69 4.34 -11.31 -5.51
N TYR A 70 4.37 -10.96 -4.26
CA TYR A 70 4.96 -9.72 -3.75
C TYR A 70 5.82 -9.97 -2.51
N SER A 71 6.70 -9.03 -2.25
CA SER A 71 7.44 -8.90 -0.99
C SER A 71 7.35 -7.48 -0.48
N ILE A 72 7.33 -7.30 0.85
CA ILE A 72 7.33 -5.98 1.48
C ILE A 72 8.65 -5.83 2.22
N MET A 73 9.45 -4.85 1.81
CA MET A 73 10.69 -4.50 2.49
C MET A 73 10.44 -3.34 3.45
N VAL A 74 10.76 -3.55 4.73
CA VAL A 74 10.65 -2.53 5.78
C VAL A 74 11.97 -1.81 5.90
N ILE A 75 12.00 -0.51 5.59
CA ILE A 75 13.20 0.30 5.56
C ILE A 75 13.13 1.36 6.65
N GLN A 76 14.00 1.21 7.66
CA GLN A 76 14.16 2.14 8.78
C GLN A 76 15.55 2.79 8.78
N ASN A 77 16.53 2.17 8.12
CA ASN A 77 17.89 2.67 8.01
C ASN A 77 17.93 3.96 7.19
N GLN A 78 18.50 5.03 7.77
CA GLN A 78 18.53 6.35 7.13
C GLN A 78 19.41 6.38 5.88
N SER A 79 20.54 5.67 5.84
CA SER A 79 21.39 5.60 4.65
C SER A 79 20.64 4.99 3.46
N LEU A 80 19.94 3.88 3.70
CA LEU A 80 19.14 3.23 2.66
C LEU A 80 17.95 4.09 2.21
N LYS A 81 17.30 4.83 3.13
CA LYS A 81 16.27 5.81 2.76
C LYS A 81 16.83 6.93 1.88
N ASN A 82 18.06 7.39 2.15
CA ASN A 82 18.72 8.41 1.34
C ASN A 82 18.97 7.90 -0.08
N GLU A 83 19.43 6.67 -0.23
CA GLU A 83 19.67 6.06 -1.55
C GLU A 83 18.36 5.92 -2.33
N ILE A 84 17.32 5.38 -1.70
CA ILE A 84 16.00 5.23 -2.32
C ILE A 84 15.42 6.59 -2.71
N SER A 85 15.53 7.60 -1.84
CA SER A 85 15.03 8.95 -2.13
C SER A 85 15.65 9.53 -3.42
N LYS A 86 16.95 9.32 -3.65
CA LYS A 86 17.62 9.73 -4.89
C LYS A 86 17.04 9.01 -6.11
N LEU A 87 16.79 7.70 -6.00
CA LEU A 87 16.25 6.89 -7.09
C LEU A 87 14.82 7.30 -7.48
N ILE A 88 14.02 7.80 -6.52
CA ILE A 88 12.63 8.23 -6.76
C ILE A 88 12.49 9.75 -6.93
N GLY A 89 13.56 10.46 -7.35
CA GLY A 89 13.54 11.88 -7.68
C GLY A 89 13.70 12.81 -6.49
N ASP A 90 14.65 12.53 -5.60
CA ASP A 90 15.01 13.34 -4.43
C ASP A 90 13.83 13.70 -3.51
N THR A 91 13.00 12.72 -3.25
CA THR A 91 11.73 12.87 -2.54
C THR A 91 11.95 13.09 -1.03
N LYS A 92 12.09 14.35 -0.62
CA LYS A 92 12.41 14.76 0.77
C LYS A 92 11.48 14.19 1.83
N TRP A 93 10.19 13.98 1.52
CA TRP A 93 9.24 13.40 2.46
C TRP A 93 9.56 11.94 2.81
N ALA A 94 10.14 11.17 1.88
CA ALA A 94 10.56 9.79 2.14
C ALA A 94 11.67 9.72 3.20
N LEU A 95 12.53 10.75 3.28
CA LEU A 95 13.60 10.84 4.27
C LEU A 95 13.08 11.09 5.70
N THR A 96 11.96 11.81 5.81
CA THR A 96 11.39 12.21 7.10
C THR A 96 10.46 11.18 7.70
N ALA A 97 9.95 10.24 6.89
CA ALA A 97 9.11 9.16 7.37
C ALA A 97 9.89 8.22 8.30
N PRO A 98 9.35 7.82 9.46
CA PRO A 98 10.05 6.92 10.39
C PRO A 98 10.27 5.53 9.78
N VAL A 99 9.36 5.08 8.94
CA VAL A 99 9.43 3.81 8.20
C VAL A 99 9.04 4.06 6.75
N PHE A 100 9.77 3.43 5.84
CA PHE A 100 9.44 3.36 4.43
C PHE A 100 9.14 1.90 4.07
N LEU A 101 7.98 1.64 3.48
CA LEU A 101 7.59 0.32 3.00
C LEU A 101 7.74 0.26 1.49
N LEU A 102 8.60 -0.62 1.00
CA LEU A 102 8.81 -0.86 -0.41
C LEU A 102 8.12 -2.17 -0.81
N PHE A 103 7.13 -2.06 -1.67
CA PHE A 103 6.43 -3.20 -2.25
C PHE A 103 7.14 -3.62 -3.53
N LEU A 104 7.45 -4.90 -3.64
CA LEU A 104 8.22 -5.49 -4.73
C LEU A 104 7.41 -6.60 -5.38
N ALA A 105 7.35 -6.64 -6.71
CA ALA A 105 6.97 -7.86 -7.42
C ALA A 105 7.98 -8.96 -7.13
N ASP A 106 7.56 -10.10 -6.61
CA ASP A 106 8.45 -11.18 -6.21
C ASP A 106 7.85 -12.57 -6.48
N ILE A 107 8.29 -13.19 -7.53
CA ILE A 107 7.90 -14.56 -7.92
C ILE A 107 8.87 -15.64 -7.43
N ARG A 108 9.96 -15.27 -6.75
CA ARG A 108 11.02 -16.23 -6.36
C ARG A 108 10.48 -17.36 -5.48
N ARG A 109 9.52 -17.05 -4.60
CA ARG A 109 8.85 -18.07 -3.77
C ARG A 109 8.12 -19.10 -4.61
N ASN A 110 7.35 -18.63 -5.60
CA ASN A 110 6.57 -19.47 -6.49
C ASN A 110 7.49 -20.35 -7.36
N ILE A 111 8.58 -19.79 -7.88
CA ILE A 111 9.61 -20.55 -8.60
C ILE A 111 10.20 -21.67 -7.71
N LYS A 112 10.58 -21.34 -6.47
CA LYS A 112 11.13 -22.34 -5.53
C LYS A 112 10.13 -23.46 -5.24
N ILE A 113 8.86 -23.12 -4.99
CA ILE A 113 7.82 -24.11 -4.72
C ILE A 113 7.58 -24.99 -5.95
N THR A 114 7.50 -24.40 -7.13
CA THR A 114 7.30 -25.13 -8.40
C THR A 114 8.43 -26.11 -8.66
N ASN A 115 9.67 -25.66 -8.50
CA ASN A 115 10.85 -26.51 -8.68
C ASN A 115 10.92 -27.64 -7.62
N HIS A 116 10.58 -27.33 -6.35
CA HIS A 116 10.53 -28.34 -5.30
C HIS A 116 9.51 -29.45 -5.57
N LYS A 117 8.40 -29.10 -6.26
CA LYS A 117 7.38 -30.06 -6.70
C LYS A 117 7.74 -30.80 -8.00
N GLY A 118 8.94 -30.60 -8.53
CA GLY A 118 9.40 -31.27 -9.77
C GLY A 118 8.87 -30.67 -11.07
N TYR A 119 8.29 -29.48 -11.02
CA TYR A 119 7.80 -28.76 -12.21
C TYR A 119 8.76 -27.62 -12.59
N ASN A 120 8.82 -27.29 -13.87
CA ASN A 120 9.54 -26.12 -14.35
C ASN A 120 8.62 -24.91 -14.38
N HIS A 121 9.02 -23.82 -13.75
CA HIS A 121 8.32 -22.56 -13.83
C HIS A 121 8.52 -21.93 -15.22
N LYS A 122 7.43 -21.78 -15.99
CA LYS A 122 7.51 -21.34 -17.40
C LYS A 122 7.22 -19.85 -17.61
N ASN A 123 6.58 -19.17 -16.66
CA ASN A 123 6.09 -17.79 -16.80
C ASN A 123 7.08 -16.80 -16.17
N ASN A 124 8.15 -16.44 -16.90
CA ASN A 124 9.24 -15.65 -16.35
C ASN A 124 9.30 -14.18 -16.81
N ASN A 125 8.48 -13.77 -17.79
CA ASN A 125 8.61 -12.47 -18.47
C ASN A 125 7.44 -11.51 -18.13
N VAL A 126 6.49 -11.41 -19.04
CA VAL A 126 5.35 -10.48 -18.93
C VAL A 126 4.49 -10.77 -17.69
N ASP A 127 4.30 -12.06 -17.34
CA ASP A 127 3.51 -12.43 -16.16
C ASP A 127 4.14 -11.91 -14.86
N THR A 128 5.47 -11.90 -14.75
CA THR A 128 6.17 -11.35 -13.58
C THR A 128 5.88 -9.86 -13.41
N PHE A 129 5.95 -9.12 -14.51
CA PHE A 129 5.65 -7.68 -14.51
C PHE A 129 4.17 -7.43 -14.21
N MET A 130 3.27 -8.14 -14.89
CA MET A 130 1.83 -7.99 -14.71
C MET A 130 1.40 -8.35 -13.28
N ASN A 131 1.96 -9.40 -12.71
CA ASN A 131 1.64 -9.81 -11.35
C ASN A 131 2.09 -8.77 -10.31
N GLY A 132 3.23 -8.12 -10.53
CA GLY A 132 3.67 -7.02 -9.68
C GLY A 132 2.78 -5.76 -9.73
N VAL A 133 1.94 -5.63 -10.77
CA VAL A 133 0.97 -4.55 -10.92
C VAL A 133 -0.41 -4.95 -10.36
N ILE A 134 -0.74 -6.24 -10.42
CA ILE A 134 -2.06 -6.78 -10.05
C ILE A 134 -2.12 -7.15 -8.56
N ASP A 135 -1.05 -7.69 -7.96
CA ASP A 135 -0.93 -8.01 -6.56
C ASP A 135 -0.52 -6.79 -5.71
#